data_451e393bd5957d29b010f77f4e90ed6c
#
_entry.id   451e393bd5957d29b010f77f4e90ed6c
#
_cell.length_a   1.000
_cell.length_b   1.000
_cell.length_c   1.000
_cell.angle_alpha   90.00
_cell.angle_beta   90.00
_cell.angle_gamma   90.00
#
_symmetry.space_group_name_H-M   'P 1'
#
loop_
_entity.id
_entity.type
_entity.pdbx_description
1 polymer ?
#
loop_
_entity_poly.entity_id
_entity_poly.type
_entity_poly.pdbx_seq_one_letter_code
_entity_poly.pdbx_strand_id
1 'polypeptide(L)'
;GSDIPRVLNHGVHFYPIVLGHEFSGDVVEVGEGVTKVKVGDRVSGAPLLPCMKCDDCQKGNYSLCKHYSFIGSREQGANADYVVVPEKNAVPFADNVPYEQGAMFEPATVAIHGVFQNDYHGGEYVAMLGGGSVGMFTMQWTKIFGSKKVVVFDISDERLALAKRLGAD
;
A
#
# COMPACT_ATOMS: atom_id res chain seq x y z
N GLY A 1 2.02 9.21 -3.68
CA GLY A 1 2.55 9.98 -4.77
C GLY A 1 1.79 9.89 -6.08
N SER A 2 1.10 8.80 -6.41
CA SER A 2 0.48 8.59 -7.73
C SER A 2 -0.80 9.42 -7.98
N ASP A 3 -1.53 9.79 -6.95
CA ASP A 3 -2.79 10.53 -7.10
C ASP A 3 -2.57 12.02 -7.44
N ILE A 4 -1.49 12.63 -6.93
CA ILE A 4 -1.17 14.02 -7.22
C ILE A 4 -1.04 14.30 -8.73
N PRO A 5 -0.23 13.55 -9.51
CA PRO A 5 -0.20 13.72 -10.96
C PRO A 5 -1.54 13.45 -11.65
N ARG A 6 -2.35 12.52 -11.12
CA ARG A 6 -3.69 12.24 -11.68
C ARG A 6 -4.63 13.42 -11.56
N VAL A 7 -4.57 14.15 -10.43
CA VAL A 7 -5.36 15.37 -10.23
C VAL A 7 -4.85 16.52 -11.10
N LEU A 8 -3.52 16.72 -11.14
CA LEU A 8 -2.93 17.91 -11.76
C LEU A 8 -2.69 17.77 -13.27
N ASN A 9 -2.47 16.54 -13.78
CA ASN A 9 -1.95 16.30 -15.12
C ASN A 9 -2.80 15.36 -15.98
N HIS A 10 -4.08 15.15 -15.66
CA HIS A 10 -4.99 14.29 -16.44
C HIS A 10 -4.51 12.83 -16.61
N GLY A 11 -3.88 12.25 -15.59
CA GLY A 11 -3.32 10.89 -15.62
C GLY A 11 -4.28 9.78 -15.22
N VAL A 12 -5.58 9.94 -15.34
CA VAL A 12 -6.59 8.91 -15.03
C VAL A 12 -7.10 8.20 -16.28
N HIS A 13 -7.62 6.99 -16.11
CA HIS A 13 -8.10 6.16 -17.22
C HIS A 13 -9.51 6.51 -17.70
N PHE A 14 -10.32 7.13 -16.84
CA PHE A 14 -11.68 7.58 -17.15
C PHE A 14 -12.13 8.71 -16.20
N TYR A 15 -13.18 9.42 -16.60
CA TYR A 15 -13.82 10.49 -15.82
C TYR A 15 -15.33 10.29 -15.79
N PRO A 16 -16.06 10.61 -14.68
CA PRO A 16 -15.51 11.01 -13.38
C PRO A 16 -14.94 9.83 -12.60
N ILE A 17 -13.90 10.06 -11.81
CA ILE A 17 -13.30 9.05 -10.95
C ILE A 17 -13.10 9.58 -9.52
N VAL A 18 -13.39 8.75 -8.53
CA VAL A 18 -12.95 8.93 -7.15
C VAL A 18 -11.56 8.30 -7.01
N LEU A 19 -10.58 9.06 -6.57
CA LEU A 19 -9.23 8.57 -6.30
C LEU A 19 -9.13 7.96 -4.89
N GLY A 20 -7.93 7.55 -4.49
CA GLY A 20 -7.64 6.97 -3.17
C GLY A 20 -7.56 5.45 -3.21
N HIS A 21 -6.42 4.93 -2.75
CA HIS A 21 -6.11 3.50 -2.78
C HIS A 21 -5.41 3.02 -1.50
N GLU A 22 -5.13 3.92 -0.58
CA GLU A 22 -4.57 3.67 0.76
C GLU A 22 -5.68 3.96 1.77
N PHE A 23 -6.40 2.94 2.25
CA PHE A 23 -7.59 3.15 3.07
C PHE A 23 -7.87 2.03 4.06
N SER A 24 -8.62 2.37 5.08
CA SER A 24 -9.22 1.44 6.03
C SER A 24 -10.61 1.94 6.45
N GLY A 25 -11.43 1.06 6.98
CA GLY A 25 -12.77 1.42 7.43
C GLY A 25 -13.51 0.21 7.99
N ASP A 26 -14.78 0.42 8.29
CA ASP A 26 -15.68 -0.62 8.75
C ASP A 26 -16.47 -1.21 7.59
N VAL A 27 -16.66 -2.52 7.61
CA VAL A 27 -17.60 -3.19 6.70
C VAL A 27 -19.02 -2.82 7.13
N VAL A 28 -19.72 -2.08 6.30
CA VAL A 28 -21.11 -1.64 6.58
C VAL A 28 -22.16 -2.49 5.88
N GLU A 29 -21.78 -3.14 4.77
CA GLU A 29 -22.64 -4.04 4.02
C GLU A 29 -21.81 -5.14 3.36
N VAL A 30 -22.38 -6.33 3.19
CA VAL A 30 -21.77 -7.45 2.49
C VAL A 30 -22.69 -7.98 1.41
N GLY A 31 -22.13 -8.32 0.25
CA GLY A 31 -22.86 -8.93 -0.86
C GLY A 31 -23.19 -10.41 -0.61
N GLU A 32 -24.02 -10.96 -1.48
CA GLU A 32 -24.35 -12.38 -1.45
C GLU A 32 -23.09 -13.25 -1.64
N GLY A 33 -22.96 -14.30 -0.83
CA GLY A 33 -21.84 -15.25 -0.88
C GLY A 33 -20.56 -14.79 -0.19
N VAL A 34 -20.53 -13.59 0.41
CA VAL A 34 -19.39 -13.13 1.22
C VAL A 34 -19.32 -13.95 2.53
N THR A 35 -18.13 -14.48 2.84
CA THR A 35 -17.93 -15.38 3.98
C THR A 35 -16.72 -15.02 4.85
N LYS A 36 -15.75 -14.24 4.35
CA LYS A 36 -14.50 -13.92 5.03
C LYS A 36 -14.57 -12.68 5.90
N VAL A 37 -15.53 -11.82 5.62
CA VAL A 37 -15.78 -10.60 6.39
C VAL A 37 -17.27 -10.45 6.66
N LYS A 38 -17.62 -9.76 7.73
CA LYS A 38 -19.00 -9.45 8.11
C LYS A 38 -19.15 -7.97 8.46
N VAL A 39 -20.38 -7.49 8.50
CA VAL A 39 -20.69 -6.13 8.98
C VAL A 39 -20.09 -5.89 10.36
N GLY A 40 -19.41 -4.77 10.53
CA GLY A 40 -18.70 -4.38 11.73
C GLY A 40 -17.23 -4.81 11.78
N ASP A 41 -16.76 -5.61 10.83
CA ASP A 41 -15.33 -5.92 10.75
C ASP A 41 -14.53 -4.69 10.29
N ARG A 42 -13.36 -4.50 10.90
CA ARG A 42 -12.41 -3.45 10.52
C ARG A 42 -11.47 -4.00 9.45
N VAL A 43 -11.39 -3.30 8.31
CA VAL A 43 -10.63 -3.78 7.16
C VAL A 43 -9.73 -2.69 6.57
N SER A 44 -8.56 -3.12 6.09
CA SER A 44 -7.73 -2.35 5.16
C SER A 44 -7.99 -2.83 3.74
N GLY A 45 -7.94 -1.92 2.78
CA GLY A 45 -8.15 -2.27 1.38
C GLY A 45 -6.86 -2.62 0.65
N ALA A 46 -6.84 -3.78 -0.01
CA ALA A 46 -5.80 -4.14 -0.97
C ALA A 46 -6.25 -3.70 -2.37
N PRO A 47 -5.65 -2.65 -2.99
CA PRO A 47 -6.24 -2.01 -4.16
C PRO A 47 -6.05 -2.77 -5.47
N LEU A 48 -5.10 -3.71 -5.55
CA LEU A 48 -4.83 -4.47 -6.77
C LEU A 48 -5.93 -5.51 -7.04
N LEU A 49 -6.52 -5.45 -8.22
CA LEU A 49 -7.55 -6.36 -8.72
C LEU A 49 -7.00 -7.19 -9.89
N PRO A 50 -6.30 -8.30 -9.61
CA PRO A 50 -5.75 -9.16 -10.66
C PRO A 50 -6.87 -9.91 -11.39
N CYS A 51 -6.67 -10.21 -12.68
CA CYS A 51 -7.68 -10.87 -13.51
C CYS A 51 -7.92 -12.34 -13.16
N MET A 52 -7.05 -12.96 -12.37
CA MET A 52 -7.08 -14.36 -11.93
C MET A 52 -7.03 -15.41 -13.05
N LYS A 53 -6.80 -15.01 -14.32
CA LYS A 53 -6.88 -15.89 -15.50
C LYS A 53 -5.60 -15.99 -16.31
N CYS A 54 -4.75 -14.95 -16.30
CA CYS A 54 -3.49 -14.95 -17.06
C CYS A 54 -2.43 -15.83 -16.37
N ASP A 55 -1.39 -16.19 -17.12
CA ASP A 55 -0.31 -17.07 -16.65
C ASP A 55 0.36 -16.57 -15.37
N ASP A 56 0.54 -15.25 -15.25
CA ASP A 56 1.13 -14.65 -14.06
C ASP A 56 0.21 -14.83 -12.84
N CYS A 57 -1.11 -14.63 -13.02
CA CYS A 57 -2.09 -14.87 -11.95
C CYS A 57 -2.14 -16.34 -11.53
N GLN A 58 -2.07 -17.27 -12.49
CA GLN A 58 -2.09 -18.71 -12.19
C GLN A 58 -0.84 -19.16 -11.41
N LYS A 59 0.26 -18.42 -11.55
CA LYS A 59 1.51 -18.64 -10.79
C LYS A 59 1.56 -17.88 -9.47
N GLY A 60 0.53 -17.11 -9.12
CA GLY A 60 0.49 -16.26 -7.91
C GLY A 60 1.21 -14.92 -8.06
N ASN A 61 1.72 -14.59 -9.22
CA ASN A 61 2.42 -13.32 -9.49
C ASN A 61 1.42 -12.21 -9.81
N TYR A 62 0.54 -11.88 -8.90
CA TYR A 62 -0.58 -10.96 -9.12
C TYR A 62 -0.14 -9.55 -9.54
N SER A 63 1.00 -9.07 -9.04
CA SER A 63 1.57 -7.76 -9.41
C SER A 63 2.01 -7.68 -10.88
N LEU A 64 2.23 -8.82 -11.54
CA LEU A 64 2.59 -8.93 -12.96
C LEU A 64 1.37 -9.15 -13.87
N CYS A 65 0.15 -9.11 -13.32
CA CYS A 65 -1.06 -9.31 -14.09
C CYS A 65 -1.19 -8.30 -15.23
N LYS A 66 -1.30 -8.79 -16.48
CA LYS A 66 -1.42 -7.94 -17.68
C LYS A 66 -2.81 -7.29 -17.84
N HIS A 67 -3.81 -7.81 -17.15
CA HIS A 67 -5.22 -7.41 -17.23
C HIS A 67 -5.76 -7.01 -15.86
N TYR A 68 -4.93 -6.36 -15.03
CA TYR A 68 -5.35 -5.91 -13.70
C TYR A 68 -6.27 -4.70 -13.77
N SER A 69 -7.16 -4.59 -12.79
CA SER A 69 -7.75 -3.32 -12.41
C SER A 69 -7.18 -2.85 -11.07
N PHE A 70 -7.50 -1.64 -10.65
CA PHE A 70 -6.91 -1.04 -9.46
C PHE A 70 -7.86 0.00 -8.86
N ILE A 71 -8.23 -0.18 -7.61
CA ILE A 71 -9.08 0.75 -6.85
C ILE A 71 -8.39 2.11 -6.78
N GLY A 72 -9.13 3.18 -7.06
CA GLY A 72 -8.61 4.55 -7.05
C GLY A 72 -7.84 4.97 -8.31
N SER A 73 -7.78 4.13 -9.37
CA SER A 73 -7.19 4.55 -10.64
C SER A 73 -7.84 3.94 -11.88
N ARG A 74 -8.33 2.72 -11.81
CA ARG A 74 -9.07 2.00 -12.86
C ARG A 74 -10.47 1.60 -12.41
N GLU A 75 -10.72 1.66 -11.11
CA GLU A 75 -12.00 1.56 -10.44
C GLU A 75 -12.18 2.75 -9.52
N GLN A 76 -13.40 3.01 -9.06
CA GLN A 76 -13.67 4.06 -8.07
C GLN A 76 -12.87 3.79 -6.78
N GLY A 77 -12.28 4.84 -6.21
CA GLY A 77 -11.42 4.77 -5.05
C GLY A 77 -12.09 5.15 -3.73
N ALA A 78 -11.29 5.27 -2.71
CA ALA A 78 -11.72 5.40 -1.32
C ALA A 78 -11.73 6.84 -0.78
N ASN A 79 -11.46 7.87 -1.59
CA ASN A 79 -11.64 9.27 -1.17
C ASN A 79 -13.14 9.63 -1.21
N ALA A 80 -13.97 8.83 -0.54
CA ALA A 80 -15.42 8.93 -0.44
C ALA A 80 -15.89 8.32 0.90
N ASP A 81 -17.16 8.53 1.25
CA ASP A 81 -17.74 7.96 2.48
C ASP A 81 -17.79 6.44 2.43
N TYR A 82 -17.96 5.87 1.23
CA TYR A 82 -18.03 4.42 1.01
C TYR A 82 -17.25 4.02 -0.25
N VAL A 83 -16.70 2.81 -0.21
CA VAL A 83 -16.05 2.16 -1.35
C VAL A 83 -16.46 0.69 -1.40
N VAL A 84 -16.72 0.20 -2.60
CA VAL A 84 -17.02 -1.23 -2.83
C VAL A 84 -15.71 -1.95 -3.17
N VAL A 85 -15.45 -3.03 -2.44
CA VAL A 85 -14.24 -3.85 -2.66
C VAL A 85 -14.62 -5.33 -2.75
N PRO A 86 -13.96 -6.13 -3.59
CA PRO A 86 -14.12 -7.59 -3.55
C PRO A 86 -13.68 -8.15 -2.19
N GLU A 87 -14.35 -9.17 -1.70
CA GLU A 87 -14.07 -9.81 -0.40
C GLU A 87 -12.58 -10.12 -0.19
N LYS A 88 -11.90 -10.64 -1.20
CA LYS A 88 -10.46 -10.96 -1.15
C LYS A 88 -9.55 -9.75 -0.95
N ASN A 89 -10.05 -8.55 -1.22
CA ASN A 89 -9.35 -7.29 -1.12
C ASN A 89 -9.65 -6.53 0.19
N ALA A 90 -10.62 -7.00 0.97
CA ALA A 90 -10.91 -6.53 2.32
C ALA A 90 -10.10 -7.35 3.33
N VAL A 91 -9.06 -6.77 3.89
CA VAL A 91 -8.10 -7.44 4.79
C VAL A 91 -8.42 -7.05 6.23
N PRO A 92 -8.98 -7.96 7.05
CA PRO A 92 -9.27 -7.65 8.45
C PRO A 92 -8.02 -7.32 9.26
N PHE A 93 -8.13 -6.40 10.20
CA PHE A 93 -7.08 -6.10 11.16
C PHE A 93 -7.64 -5.95 12.59
N ALA A 94 -6.74 -6.04 13.58
CA ALA A 94 -7.11 -6.09 14.98
C ALA A 94 -7.69 -4.75 15.48
N ASP A 95 -8.65 -4.80 16.41
CA ASP A 95 -9.39 -3.65 16.93
C ASP A 95 -8.49 -2.60 17.62
N ASN A 96 -7.34 -3.01 18.15
CA ASN A 96 -6.38 -2.12 18.78
C ASN A 96 -5.48 -1.35 17.79
N VAL A 97 -5.59 -1.60 16.49
CA VAL A 97 -4.87 -0.84 15.45
C VAL A 97 -5.73 0.36 15.02
N PRO A 98 -5.24 1.62 15.12
CA PRO A 98 -5.95 2.79 14.60
C PRO A 98 -6.22 2.70 13.09
N TYR A 99 -7.29 3.34 12.61
CA TYR A 99 -7.63 3.32 11.16
C TYR A 99 -6.54 3.93 10.31
N GLU A 100 -5.90 5.01 10.78
CA GLU A 100 -4.77 5.63 10.09
C GLU A 100 -3.63 4.63 9.85
N GLN A 101 -3.36 3.75 10.82
CA GLN A 101 -2.37 2.69 10.66
C GLN A 101 -2.88 1.57 9.73
N GLY A 102 -4.17 1.24 9.80
CA GLY A 102 -4.79 0.31 8.86
C GLY A 102 -4.68 0.78 7.40
N ALA A 103 -4.86 2.07 7.16
CA ALA A 103 -4.67 2.65 5.83
C ALA A 103 -3.20 2.61 5.35
N MET A 104 -2.24 2.59 6.28
CA MET A 104 -0.82 2.50 5.95
C MET A 104 -0.37 1.09 5.56
N PHE A 105 -1.19 0.06 5.68
CA PHE A 105 -0.80 -1.31 5.32
C PHE A 105 -0.48 -1.42 3.83
N GLU A 106 -1.21 -0.73 2.97
CA GLU A 106 -0.92 -0.72 1.54
C GLU A 106 0.50 -0.23 1.24
N PRO A 107 0.89 1.03 1.56
CA PRO A 107 2.25 1.51 1.27
C PRO A 107 3.33 0.77 2.05
N ALA A 108 3.04 0.23 3.23
CA ALA A 108 3.98 -0.60 3.98
C ALA A 108 4.26 -1.93 3.27
N THR A 109 3.24 -2.53 2.63
CA THR A 109 3.43 -3.77 1.84
C THR A 109 4.18 -3.51 0.54
N VAL A 110 4.00 -2.36 -0.11
CA VAL A 110 4.83 -1.94 -1.24
C VAL A 110 6.30 -1.86 -0.84
N ALA A 111 6.57 -1.25 0.31
CA ALA A 111 7.93 -1.07 0.83
C ALA A 111 8.61 -2.41 1.17
N ILE A 112 7.93 -3.30 1.90
CA ILE A 112 8.49 -4.63 2.27
C ILE A 112 8.72 -5.50 1.02
N HIS A 113 7.83 -5.43 0.04
CA HIS A 113 8.03 -6.10 -1.24
C HIS A 113 9.32 -5.64 -1.92
N GLY A 114 9.57 -4.32 -1.94
CA GLY A 114 10.80 -3.75 -2.48
C GLY A 114 12.06 -4.24 -1.75
N VAL A 115 12.01 -4.41 -0.44
CA VAL A 115 13.13 -4.98 0.34
C VAL A 115 13.45 -6.40 -0.13
N PHE A 116 12.44 -7.27 -0.24
CA PHE A 116 12.64 -8.67 -0.63
C PHE A 116 13.02 -8.85 -2.12
N GLN A 117 12.70 -7.89 -2.99
CA GLN A 117 13.13 -7.93 -4.40
C GLN A 117 14.65 -7.71 -4.58
N ASN A 118 15.33 -7.18 -3.56
CA ASN A 118 16.76 -6.86 -3.61
C ASN A 118 17.65 -7.90 -2.93
N ASP A 119 17.14 -9.11 -2.69
CA ASP A 119 17.92 -10.21 -2.04
C ASP A 119 18.53 -9.77 -0.70
N TYR A 120 17.77 -8.97 0.06
CA TYR A 120 18.19 -8.42 1.33
C TYR A 120 18.14 -9.47 2.44
N HIS A 121 19.26 -9.68 3.15
CA HIS A 121 19.39 -10.73 4.18
C HIS A 121 19.57 -10.21 5.62
N GLY A 122 19.69 -8.90 5.80
CA GLY A 122 20.10 -8.30 7.08
C GLY A 122 21.61 -8.24 7.26
N GLY A 123 22.06 -7.36 8.15
CA GLY A 123 23.48 -7.12 8.41
C GLY A 123 24.16 -6.16 7.42
N GLU A 124 23.48 -5.72 6.38
CA GLU A 124 24.02 -4.81 5.37
C GLU A 124 23.98 -3.35 5.83
N TYR A 125 24.79 -2.53 5.14
CA TYR A 125 24.65 -1.09 5.11
C TYR A 125 23.66 -0.72 4.00
N VAL A 126 22.67 0.09 4.33
CA VAL A 126 21.62 0.48 3.40
C VAL A 126 21.69 1.97 3.10
N ALA A 127 21.72 2.32 1.82
CA ALA A 127 21.56 3.69 1.33
C ALA A 127 20.16 3.84 0.74
N MET A 128 19.34 4.68 1.35
CA MET A 128 17.96 4.95 0.92
C MET A 128 17.91 6.27 0.15
N LEU A 129 17.63 6.20 -1.14
CA LEU A 129 17.50 7.39 -1.99
C LEU A 129 16.04 7.82 -2.05
N GLY A 130 15.70 8.88 -1.33
CA GLY A 130 14.35 9.42 -1.17
C GLY A 130 13.71 9.06 0.16
N GLY A 131 13.41 10.10 0.95
CA GLY A 131 12.72 10.04 2.24
C GLY A 131 11.21 10.28 2.15
N GLY A 132 10.55 9.90 1.02
CA GLY A 132 9.10 9.93 0.91
C GLY A 132 8.43 8.79 1.68
N SER A 133 7.09 8.67 1.59
CA SER A 133 6.32 7.66 2.35
C SER A 133 6.87 6.24 2.17
N VAL A 134 7.04 5.79 0.94
CA VAL A 134 7.58 4.45 0.65
C VAL A 134 9.02 4.31 1.18
N GLY A 135 9.88 5.33 0.97
CA GLY A 135 11.25 5.33 1.51
C GLY A 135 11.29 5.20 3.03
N MET A 136 10.41 5.91 3.75
CA MET A 136 10.31 5.81 5.21
C MET A 136 9.86 4.42 5.69
N PHE A 137 8.90 3.79 5.02
CA PHE A 137 8.53 2.41 5.33
C PHE A 137 9.66 1.43 4.99
N THR A 138 10.32 1.58 3.83
CA THR A 138 11.44 0.72 3.44
C THR A 138 12.59 0.82 4.45
N MET A 139 12.93 2.04 4.88
CA MET A 139 13.94 2.28 5.92
C MET A 139 13.61 1.54 7.21
N GLN A 140 12.37 1.64 7.69
CA GLN A 140 11.94 0.95 8.91
C GLN A 140 11.95 -0.57 8.74
N TRP A 141 11.51 -1.10 7.60
CA TRP A 141 11.56 -2.53 7.32
C TRP A 141 13.00 -3.05 7.29
N THR A 142 13.94 -2.35 6.65
CA THR A 142 15.35 -2.77 6.65
C THR A 142 15.95 -2.76 8.05
N LYS A 143 15.56 -1.80 8.91
CA LYS A 143 15.95 -1.80 10.34
C LYS A 143 15.38 -3.00 11.09
N ILE A 144 14.10 -3.32 10.89
CA ILE A 144 13.43 -4.49 11.50
C ILE A 144 14.11 -5.79 11.08
N PHE A 145 14.52 -5.90 9.83
CA PHE A 145 15.23 -7.07 9.30
C PHE A 145 16.74 -7.06 9.60
N GLY A 146 17.20 -6.15 10.45
CA GLY A 146 18.54 -6.21 11.02
C GLY A 146 19.64 -5.54 10.20
N SER A 147 19.32 -4.47 9.45
CA SER A 147 20.38 -3.66 8.81
C SER A 147 21.39 -3.20 9.84
N LYS A 148 22.66 -3.21 9.47
CA LYS A 148 23.75 -2.72 10.31
C LYS A 148 23.68 -1.19 10.45
N LYS A 149 23.34 -0.51 9.36
CA LYS A 149 23.16 0.94 9.30
C LYS A 149 22.24 1.32 8.15
N VAL A 150 21.37 2.33 8.33
CA VAL A 150 20.54 2.88 7.25
C VAL A 150 20.74 4.38 7.15
N VAL A 151 21.23 4.83 6.02
CA VAL A 151 21.41 6.25 5.71
C VAL A 151 20.38 6.68 4.67
N VAL A 152 19.63 7.73 4.98
CA VAL A 152 18.60 8.29 4.09
C VAL A 152 19.11 9.56 3.43
N PHE A 153 18.93 9.66 2.13
CA PHE A 153 19.23 10.83 1.30
C PHE A 153 17.93 11.45 0.80
N ASP A 154 17.73 12.72 1.06
CA ASP A 154 16.60 13.50 0.50
C ASP A 154 17.02 14.95 0.35
N ILE A 155 16.32 15.71 -0.49
CA ILE A 155 16.50 17.16 -0.66
C ILE A 155 15.75 17.98 0.39
N SER A 156 14.86 17.36 1.17
CA SER A 156 14.04 17.99 2.21
C SER A 156 14.62 17.71 3.59
N ASP A 157 15.09 18.76 4.27
CA ASP A 157 15.56 18.69 5.66
C ASP A 157 14.49 18.16 6.62
N GLU A 158 13.21 18.49 6.37
CA GLU A 158 12.08 18.01 7.17
C GLU A 158 11.95 16.47 7.08
N ARG A 159 12.09 15.90 5.88
CA ARG A 159 12.08 14.46 5.66
C ARG A 159 13.29 13.78 6.29
N LEU A 160 14.47 14.38 6.20
CA LEU A 160 15.67 13.86 6.86
C LEU A 160 15.51 13.87 8.39
N ALA A 161 14.95 14.94 8.95
CA ALA A 161 14.62 15.01 10.38
C ALA A 161 13.61 13.92 10.80
N LEU A 162 12.60 13.65 9.96
CA LEU A 162 11.64 12.57 10.20
C LEU A 162 12.33 11.20 10.13
N ALA A 163 13.15 10.94 9.11
CA ALA A 163 13.91 9.70 8.98
C ALA A 163 14.74 9.43 10.23
N LYS A 164 15.42 10.44 10.75
CA LYS A 164 16.22 10.34 11.97
C LYS A 164 15.37 10.00 13.20
N ARG A 165 14.18 10.62 13.35
CA ARG A 165 13.23 10.27 14.43
C ARG A 165 12.73 8.83 14.32
N LEU A 166 12.58 8.32 13.10
CA LEU A 166 12.13 6.96 12.83
C LEU A 166 13.25 5.91 12.84
N GLY A 167 14.49 6.31 13.15
CA GLY A 167 15.59 5.40 13.40
C GLY A 167 16.66 5.30 12.29
N ALA A 168 16.67 6.21 11.32
CA ALA A 168 17.82 6.34 10.40
C ALA A 168 19.08 6.77 11.16
N ASP A 169 20.24 6.33 10.66
CA ASP A 169 21.56 6.60 11.26
C ASP A 169 22.16 7.94 10.85
#